data_ccc0edd6af6aac56dc59d82b4e649df5
#
_entry.id   ccc0edd6af6aac56dc59d82b4e649df5
#
_cell.length_a   1.000
_cell.length_b   1.000
_cell.length_c   1.000
_cell.angle_alpha   90.00
_cell.angle_beta   90.00
_cell.angle_gamma   90.00
#
_symmetry.space_group_name_H-M   'P 1'
#
loop_
_entity.id
_entity.type
_entity.pdbx_description
1 polymer ?
#
loop_
_entity_poly.entity_id
_entity_poly.type
_entity_poly.pdbx_seq_one_letter_code
_entity_poly.pdbx_strand_id
1 'polypeptide(L)'
;MAGTRTELQMIKMSEIQSQEVAWLWFPFIPYGKLTIVQGDPGDGKTTLVLNIAAKLSKGEGLDSKMKLTEPLNVIYQSAEDGLADTVKPRLEAAGANCENISVIDESIKSLSMIDERLEEAVIRKKAKLLILDPIQAYLG
;
A
#
# COMPACT_ATOMS: atom_id res chain seq x y z
N MET A 1 29.13 19.83 -26.46
CA MET A 1 29.61 20.13 -25.11
C MET A 1 29.20 19.00 -24.16
N ALA A 2 30.11 18.54 -23.39
CA ALA A 2 29.79 17.53 -22.40
C ALA A 2 28.88 18.13 -21.31
N GLY A 3 27.93 17.34 -20.82
CA GLY A 3 27.09 17.74 -19.71
C GLY A 3 27.90 17.98 -18.44
N THR A 4 27.32 18.72 -17.51
CA THR A 4 27.94 18.96 -16.22
C THR A 4 28.01 17.65 -15.44
N ARG A 5 29.19 17.32 -14.96
CA ARG A 5 29.40 16.15 -14.13
C ARG A 5 28.90 16.43 -12.71
N THR A 6 28.11 15.51 -12.18
CA THR A 6 27.68 15.58 -10.78
C THR A 6 28.90 15.34 -9.88
N GLU A 7 29.13 16.24 -8.94
CA GLU A 7 30.19 16.07 -7.96
C GLU A 7 29.82 14.98 -6.96
N LEU A 8 30.80 14.14 -6.63
CA LEU A 8 30.63 13.17 -5.56
C LEU A 8 30.53 13.89 -4.22
N GLN A 9 29.49 13.61 -3.46
CA GLN A 9 29.36 14.07 -2.08
C GLN A 9 29.21 12.87 -1.18
N MET A 10 29.91 12.89 -0.07
CA MET A 10 29.85 11.81 0.91
C MET A 10 29.60 12.40 2.28
N ILE A 11 28.80 11.71 3.05
CA ILE A 11 28.46 12.08 4.43
C ILE A 11 28.79 10.89 5.31
N LYS A 12 29.44 11.14 6.45
CA LYS A 12 29.67 10.08 7.43
C LYS A 12 28.36 9.75 8.13
N MET A 13 28.13 8.48 8.38
CA MET A 13 26.94 8.04 9.11
C MET A 13 26.84 8.73 10.48
N SER A 14 27.98 9.02 11.11
CA SER A 14 28.04 9.72 12.40
C SER A 14 27.49 11.15 12.36
N GLU A 15 27.47 11.76 11.16
CA GLU A 15 26.95 13.12 10.96
C GLU A 15 25.45 13.14 10.73
N ILE A 16 24.84 11.97 10.49
CA ILE A 16 23.40 11.84 10.23
C ILE A 16 22.67 11.73 11.56
N GLN A 17 21.65 12.57 11.74
CA GLN A 17 20.83 12.52 12.93
C GLN A 17 19.80 11.39 12.82
N SER A 18 19.76 10.52 13.83
CA SER A 18 18.77 9.45 13.88
C SER A 18 17.36 10.01 14.00
N GLN A 19 16.43 9.38 13.32
CA GLN A 19 15.00 9.72 13.39
C GLN A 19 14.20 8.46 13.70
N GLU A 20 13.15 8.63 14.47
CA GLU A 20 12.21 7.54 14.73
C GLU A 20 11.33 7.27 13.50
N VAL A 21 11.03 6.01 13.29
CA VAL A 21 10.11 5.58 12.24
C VAL A 21 8.69 5.53 12.80
N ALA A 22 7.74 6.14 12.11
CA ALA A 22 6.32 5.97 12.42
C ALA A 22 5.81 4.71 11.75
N TRP A 23 4.95 3.96 12.44
CA TRP A 23 4.47 2.65 12.01
C TRP A 23 2.97 2.63 11.80
N LEU A 24 2.53 2.06 10.68
CA LEU A 24 1.14 1.62 10.55
C LEU A 24 0.96 0.33 11.36
N TRP A 25 1.86 -0.63 11.18
CA TRP A 25 1.83 -1.91 11.89
C TRP A 25 3.25 -2.34 12.26
N PHE A 26 3.62 -2.14 13.50
CA PHE A 26 4.95 -2.49 14.00
C PHE A 26 5.09 -4.00 14.19
N PRO A 27 6.15 -4.64 13.75
CA PRO A 27 7.33 -4.08 13.06
C PRO A 27 7.32 -4.34 11.54
N PHE A 28 6.15 -4.46 10.93
CA PHE A 28 6.02 -4.98 9.57
C PHE A 28 5.78 -3.89 8.52
N ILE A 29 4.95 -2.89 8.82
CA ILE A 29 4.58 -1.88 7.84
C ILE A 29 4.85 -0.47 8.41
N PRO A 30 6.00 0.13 8.05
CA PRO A 30 6.29 1.51 8.43
C PRO A 30 5.57 2.50 7.51
N TYR A 31 5.26 3.67 8.03
CA TYR A 31 4.80 4.77 7.18
C TYR A 31 5.95 5.33 6.36
N GLY A 32 5.61 5.84 5.17
CA GLY A 32 6.57 6.49 4.29
C GLY A 32 7.58 5.56 3.64
N LYS A 33 7.36 4.26 3.70
CA LYS A 33 8.25 3.24 3.15
C LYS A 33 7.48 2.23 2.34
N LEU A 34 8.16 1.55 1.44
CA LEU A 34 7.62 0.45 0.68
C LEU A 34 7.81 -0.86 1.46
N THR A 35 6.73 -1.61 1.63
CA THR A 35 6.77 -2.98 2.17
C THR A 35 6.42 -3.95 1.05
N ILE A 36 7.23 -4.98 0.87
CA ILE A 36 7.01 -5.99 -0.17
C ILE A 36 6.66 -7.31 0.51
N VAL A 37 5.54 -7.91 0.08
CA VAL A 37 5.15 -9.26 0.47
C VAL A 37 5.48 -10.18 -0.70
N GLN A 38 6.36 -11.15 -0.47
CA GLN A 38 6.80 -12.09 -1.48
C GLN A 38 6.45 -13.52 -1.08
N GLY A 39 6.30 -14.37 -2.08
CA GLY A 39 6.06 -15.80 -1.92
C GLY A 39 5.70 -16.40 -3.26
N ASP A 40 5.68 -17.72 -3.31
CA ASP A 40 5.30 -18.45 -4.52
C ASP A 40 3.79 -18.35 -4.79
N PRO A 41 3.34 -18.57 -6.03
CA PRO A 41 1.91 -18.63 -6.32
C PRO A 41 1.21 -19.64 -5.40
N GLY A 42 0.10 -19.23 -4.81
CA GLY A 42 -0.65 -20.09 -3.89
C GLY A 42 -0.24 -19.98 -2.43
N ASP A 43 0.76 -19.17 -2.07
CA ASP A 43 1.21 -19.00 -0.68
C ASP A 43 0.27 -18.12 0.16
N GLY A 44 -0.82 -17.64 -0.42
CA GLY A 44 -1.80 -16.84 0.32
C GLY A 44 -1.49 -15.36 0.44
N LYS A 45 -0.63 -14.81 -0.43
CA LYS A 45 -0.28 -13.38 -0.41
C LYS A 45 -1.50 -12.49 -0.58
N THR A 46 -2.34 -12.76 -1.57
CA THR A 46 -3.55 -12.00 -1.84
C THR A 46 -4.52 -12.10 -0.67
N THR A 47 -4.68 -13.30 -0.10
CA THR A 47 -5.52 -13.50 1.09
C THR A 47 -5.02 -12.66 2.26
N LEU A 48 -3.71 -12.62 2.48
CA LEU A 48 -3.13 -11.81 3.55
C LEU A 48 -3.44 -10.32 3.36
N VAL A 49 -3.17 -9.77 2.18
CA VAL A 49 -3.37 -8.32 1.95
C VAL A 49 -4.85 -7.95 1.95
N LEU A 50 -5.73 -8.83 1.47
CA LEU A 50 -7.18 -8.62 1.57
C LEU A 50 -7.65 -8.58 3.03
N ASN A 51 -7.13 -9.46 3.87
CA ASN A 51 -7.47 -9.47 5.29
C ASN A 51 -6.94 -8.23 6.01
N ILE A 52 -5.74 -7.78 5.65
CA ILE A 52 -5.21 -6.52 6.18
C ILE A 52 -6.13 -5.36 5.83
N ALA A 53 -6.49 -5.23 4.56
CA ALA A 53 -7.38 -4.18 4.10
C ALA A 53 -8.74 -4.26 4.81
N ALA A 54 -9.30 -5.45 4.94
CA ALA A 54 -10.60 -5.65 5.59
C ALA A 54 -10.58 -5.20 7.05
N LYS A 55 -9.58 -5.60 7.82
CA LYS A 55 -9.47 -5.23 9.24
C LYS A 55 -9.29 -3.72 9.41
N LEU A 56 -8.37 -3.13 8.67
CA LEU A 56 -8.14 -1.68 8.76
C LEU A 56 -9.38 -0.88 8.39
N SER A 57 -10.12 -1.33 7.38
CA SER A 57 -11.35 -0.67 6.93
C SER A 57 -12.44 -0.64 7.99
N LYS A 58 -12.40 -1.56 8.95
CA LYS A 58 -13.34 -1.64 10.06
C LYS A 58 -12.83 -0.96 11.35
N GLY A 59 -11.58 -0.52 11.34
CA GLY A 59 -10.96 -0.01 12.56
C GLY A 59 -10.46 -1.10 13.50
N GLU A 60 -10.23 -2.30 12.99
CA GLU A 60 -9.64 -3.40 13.76
C GLU A 60 -8.13 -3.42 13.58
N GLY A 61 -7.40 -3.55 14.68
CA GLY A 61 -5.97 -3.74 14.64
C GLY A 61 -5.60 -5.11 14.06
N LEU A 62 -4.41 -5.19 13.46
CA LEU A 62 -3.93 -6.43 12.84
C LEU A 62 -3.42 -7.43 13.86
N ASP A 63 -3.09 -6.96 15.05
CA ASP A 63 -2.72 -7.79 16.20
C ASP A 63 -3.17 -7.12 17.50
N SER A 64 -2.92 -7.78 18.64
CA SER A 64 -3.36 -7.28 19.94
C SER A 64 -2.69 -5.98 20.37
N LYS A 65 -1.55 -5.64 19.79
CA LYS A 65 -0.79 -4.43 20.14
C LYS A 65 -1.18 -3.23 19.31
N MET A 66 -1.74 -3.45 18.14
CA MET A 66 -2.18 -2.38 17.25
C MET A 66 -3.58 -1.93 17.64
N LYS A 67 -3.68 -0.73 18.19
CA LYS A 67 -4.95 -0.15 18.60
C LYS A 67 -5.33 0.98 17.66
N LEU A 68 -6.48 0.84 17.03
CA LEU A 68 -7.03 1.86 16.15
C LEU A 68 -8.18 2.57 16.87
N THR A 69 -8.24 3.89 16.72
CA THR A 69 -9.32 4.70 17.28
C THR A 69 -10.47 4.91 16.29
N GLU A 70 -10.21 4.65 15.02
CA GLU A 70 -11.19 4.82 13.95
C GLU A 70 -10.85 3.91 12.77
N PRO A 71 -11.82 3.63 11.88
CA PRO A 71 -11.54 2.95 10.63
C PRO A 71 -10.54 3.73 9.77
N LEU A 72 -9.72 3.01 9.01
CA LEU A 72 -8.75 3.60 8.09
C LEU A 72 -9.20 3.44 6.65
N ASN A 73 -8.85 4.42 5.82
CA ASN A 73 -9.07 4.32 4.39
C ASN A 73 -7.89 3.61 3.73
N VAL A 74 -8.22 2.70 2.83
CA VAL A 74 -7.26 1.87 2.09
C VAL A 74 -7.55 2.01 0.60
N ILE A 75 -6.49 2.10 -0.20
CA ILE A 75 -6.61 2.00 -1.66
C ILE A 75 -6.05 0.65 -2.06
N TYR A 76 -6.86 -0.14 -2.77
CA TYR A 76 -6.50 -1.49 -3.21
C TYR A 76 -6.52 -1.57 -4.73
N GLN A 77 -5.34 -1.70 -5.34
CA GLN A 77 -5.22 -1.89 -6.79
C GLN A 77 -4.91 -3.35 -7.09
N SER A 78 -5.76 -3.98 -7.87
CA SER A 78 -5.58 -5.34 -8.35
C SER A 78 -5.51 -5.32 -9.88
N ALA A 79 -4.46 -5.93 -10.43
CA ALA A 79 -4.28 -6.00 -11.88
C ALA A 79 -4.67 -7.36 -12.45
N GLU A 80 -4.74 -8.40 -11.62
CA GLU A 80 -5.03 -9.76 -12.09
C GLU A 80 -6.47 -10.16 -11.89
N ASP A 81 -7.08 -9.76 -10.78
CA ASP A 81 -8.41 -10.17 -10.41
C ASP A 81 -9.46 -9.12 -10.75
N GLY A 82 -10.63 -9.57 -11.19
CA GLY A 82 -11.76 -8.68 -11.42
C GLY A 82 -12.27 -8.09 -10.12
N LEU A 83 -12.60 -6.80 -10.14
CA LEU A 83 -13.07 -6.11 -8.95
C LEU A 83 -14.44 -6.62 -8.48
N ALA A 84 -15.37 -6.78 -9.42
CA ALA A 84 -16.75 -7.13 -9.08
C ALA A 84 -16.93 -8.62 -8.79
N ASP A 85 -16.19 -9.47 -9.47
CA ASP A 85 -16.38 -10.93 -9.38
C ASP A 85 -15.40 -11.62 -8.43
N THR A 86 -14.32 -10.99 -8.07
CA THR A 86 -13.28 -11.60 -7.25
C THR A 86 -12.90 -10.76 -6.02
N VAL A 87 -12.44 -9.52 -6.22
CA VAL A 87 -11.91 -8.70 -5.12
C VAL A 87 -13.00 -8.31 -4.13
N LYS A 88 -14.10 -7.74 -4.62
CA LYS A 88 -15.20 -7.32 -3.75
C LYS A 88 -15.82 -8.47 -2.96
N PRO A 89 -16.17 -9.61 -3.59
CA PRO A 89 -16.71 -10.73 -2.82
C PRO A 89 -15.76 -11.25 -1.73
N ARG A 90 -14.45 -11.26 -2.00
CA ARG A 90 -13.47 -11.69 -1.00
C ARG A 90 -13.35 -10.69 0.15
N LEU A 91 -13.39 -9.38 -0.15
CA LEU A 91 -13.39 -8.36 0.88
C LEU A 91 -14.64 -8.48 1.76
N GLU A 92 -15.80 -8.68 1.15
CA GLU A 92 -17.06 -8.87 1.87
C GLU A 92 -17.00 -10.11 2.77
N ALA A 93 -16.47 -11.22 2.23
CA ALA A 93 -16.29 -12.45 3.01
C ALA A 93 -15.35 -12.27 4.20
N ALA A 94 -14.36 -11.40 4.06
CA ALA A 94 -13.45 -11.05 5.15
C ALA A 94 -14.04 -10.02 6.13
N GLY A 95 -15.26 -9.58 5.88
CA GLY A 95 -15.95 -8.62 6.74
C GLY A 95 -15.54 -7.17 6.55
N ALA A 96 -14.97 -6.83 5.41
CA ALA A 96 -14.50 -5.46 5.15
C ALA A 96 -15.64 -4.45 5.16
N ASN A 97 -15.34 -3.23 5.59
CA ASN A 97 -16.19 -2.09 5.32
C ASN A 97 -15.75 -1.46 3.99
N CYS A 98 -16.43 -1.82 2.91
CA CYS A 98 -16.06 -1.38 1.56
C CYS A 98 -16.22 0.12 1.34
N GLU A 99 -16.91 0.83 2.21
CA GLU A 99 -16.97 2.29 2.16
C GLU A 99 -15.58 2.92 2.37
N ASN A 100 -14.69 2.22 3.07
CA ASN A 100 -13.35 2.69 3.39
C ASN A 100 -12.27 2.08 2.50
N ILE A 101 -12.64 1.34 1.47
CA ILE A 101 -11.71 0.76 0.50
C ILE A 101 -12.06 1.32 -0.87
N SER A 102 -11.09 1.95 -1.50
CA SER A 102 -11.25 2.58 -2.80
C SER A 102 -10.28 2.02 -3.81
N VAL A 103 -10.63 2.13 -5.07
CA VAL A 103 -9.76 1.80 -6.20
C VAL A 103 -9.68 2.98 -7.14
N ILE A 104 -8.55 3.10 -7.83
CA ILE A 104 -8.41 4.05 -8.92
C ILE A 104 -8.93 3.37 -10.18
N ASP A 105 -9.82 4.04 -10.90
CA ASP A 105 -10.36 3.50 -12.13
C ASP A 105 -9.29 3.53 -13.22
N GLU A 106 -8.90 2.35 -13.70
CA GLU A 106 -7.90 2.18 -14.76
C GLU A 106 -8.51 1.89 -16.13
N SER A 107 -9.82 2.03 -16.26
CA SER A 107 -10.51 1.66 -17.51
C SER A 107 -10.06 2.48 -18.73
N ILE A 108 -9.63 3.71 -18.52
CA ILE A 108 -9.16 4.60 -19.60
C ILE A 108 -7.64 4.52 -19.72
N LYS A 109 -6.92 4.53 -18.60
CA LYS A 109 -5.47 4.50 -18.57
C LYS A 109 -4.99 3.64 -17.41
N SER A 110 -4.15 2.66 -17.71
CA SER A 110 -3.55 1.81 -16.69
C SER A 110 -2.57 2.61 -15.82
N LEU A 111 -2.37 2.13 -14.59
CA LEU A 111 -1.48 2.75 -13.62
C LEU A 111 -0.08 2.14 -13.66
N SER A 112 0.91 2.97 -13.31
CA SER A 112 2.24 2.51 -12.93
C SER A 112 2.59 3.09 -11.56
N MET A 113 3.68 2.62 -10.94
CA MET A 113 4.10 3.10 -9.61
C MET A 113 4.51 4.57 -9.61
N ILE A 114 4.84 5.13 -10.77
CA ILE A 114 5.22 6.54 -10.89
C ILE A 114 4.06 7.44 -11.32
N ASP A 115 2.86 6.89 -11.43
CA ASP A 115 1.68 7.65 -11.85
C ASP A 115 1.23 8.62 -10.75
N GLU A 116 1.05 9.87 -11.12
CA GLU A 116 0.64 10.92 -10.18
C GLU A 116 -0.73 10.66 -9.54
N ARG A 117 -1.57 9.86 -10.20
CA ARG A 117 -2.88 9.50 -9.65
C ARG A 117 -2.79 8.73 -8.35
N LEU A 118 -1.68 8.00 -8.11
CA LEU A 118 -1.48 7.29 -6.84
C LEU A 118 -1.38 8.28 -5.69
N GLU A 119 -0.55 9.30 -5.82
CA GLU A 119 -0.42 10.33 -4.79
C GLU A 119 -1.73 11.10 -4.61
N GLU A 120 -2.35 11.50 -5.72
CA GLU A 120 -3.62 12.22 -5.68
C GLU A 120 -4.70 11.42 -4.95
N ALA A 121 -4.81 10.12 -5.23
CA ALA A 121 -5.80 9.26 -4.59
C ALA A 121 -5.55 9.12 -3.08
N VAL A 122 -4.28 8.94 -2.69
CA VAL A 122 -3.91 8.84 -1.26
C VAL A 122 -4.28 10.12 -0.52
N ILE A 123 -3.99 11.27 -1.10
CA ILE A 123 -4.31 12.57 -0.49
C ILE A 123 -5.81 12.78 -0.43
N ARG A 124 -6.52 12.54 -1.52
CA ARG A 124 -7.97 12.78 -1.63
C ARG A 124 -8.75 11.91 -0.63
N LYS A 125 -8.39 10.66 -0.50
CA LYS A 125 -9.05 9.71 0.39
C LYS A 125 -8.48 9.69 1.80
N LYS A 126 -7.39 10.42 2.04
CA LYS A 126 -6.65 10.35 3.31
C LYS A 126 -6.29 8.90 3.64
N ALA A 127 -5.89 8.13 2.63
CA ALA A 127 -5.59 6.72 2.78
C ALA A 127 -4.33 6.52 3.62
N LYS A 128 -4.37 5.50 4.47
CA LYS A 128 -3.24 5.12 5.31
C LYS A 128 -2.45 3.95 4.74
N LEU A 129 -3.02 3.27 3.74
CA LEU A 129 -2.38 2.13 3.09
C LEU A 129 -2.77 2.12 1.61
N LEU A 130 -1.78 1.91 0.76
CA LEU A 130 -1.95 1.67 -0.66
C LEU A 130 -1.41 0.27 -0.96
N ILE A 131 -2.23 -0.58 -1.54
CA ILE A 131 -1.86 -1.95 -1.92
C ILE A 131 -1.82 -2.04 -3.45
N LEU A 132 -0.72 -2.57 -3.96
CA LEU A 132 -0.55 -2.88 -5.39
C LEU A 132 -0.33 -4.39 -5.51
N ASP A 133 -1.28 -5.10 -6.10
CA ASP A 133 -1.26 -6.57 -6.16
C ASP A 133 -1.57 -7.06 -7.58
N PRO A 134 -0.61 -7.65 -8.26
CA PRO A 134 0.81 -7.78 -7.89
C PRO A 134 1.62 -6.53 -8.26
N ILE A 135 2.73 -6.33 -7.58
CA ILE A 135 3.58 -5.16 -7.85
C ILE A 135 4.14 -5.15 -9.27
N GLN A 136 4.41 -6.32 -9.85
CA GLN A 136 4.93 -6.45 -11.21
C GLN A 136 4.07 -5.74 -12.25
N ALA A 137 2.77 -5.72 -12.05
CA ALA A 137 1.84 -5.08 -12.98
C ALA A 137 1.98 -3.55 -13.02
N TYR A 138 2.64 -2.97 -12.02
CA TYR A 138 2.77 -1.52 -11.85
C TYR A 138 4.19 -1.00 -12.03
N LEU A 139 5.14 -1.87 -12.35
CA LEU A 139 6.56 -1.49 -12.50
C LEU A 139 6.87 -0.86 -13.86
N GLY A 140 6.03 -1.08 -14.82
CA GLY A 140 6.26 -0.64 -16.17
C GLY A 140 5.92 0.79 -16.43
#